data_a5841849e0bf2bf4f2a4c554d63a2c83
#
_entry.id   a5841849e0bf2bf4f2a4c554d63a2c83
#
_cell.length_a   1.000
_cell.length_b   1.000
_cell.length_c   1.000
_cell.angle_alpha   90.00
_cell.angle_beta   90.00
_cell.angle_gamma   90.00
#
_symmetry.space_group_name_H-M   'P 1'
#
loop_
_entity.id
_entity.type
_entity.pdbx_description
1 polymer ?
#
loop_
_entity_poly.entity_id
_entity_poly.type
_entity_poly.pdbx_seq_one_letter_code
_entity_poly.pdbx_strand_id
1 'polypeptide(L)'
;MVAAFFDVDGTLTATNVLMPLAWFMKANLPKWRYLLWLGKLVCHIPAYLVADRFDRRVFVKMFFRQYEGIDAERAKVWHQENFEAFFKSRIYADAVKQIQWHREQGHKIVLVTGGVDFVVKPLADWTGADLIAGRLEEMDGKFTGRLIGEPLIGDGKAKAVLAYADEHKIDLTKSYAYGDSKSDVPMLACVGNPVAVNPDRRLRQIAIKRGWKIVQWR
;
A
#
# COMPACT_ATOMS: atom_id res chain seq x y z
N MET A 1 12.25 -21.16 1.95
CA MET A 1 11.46 -20.63 0.81
C MET A 1 11.96 -19.22 0.52
N VAL A 2 11.87 -18.74 -0.75
CA VAL A 2 12.21 -17.36 -1.14
C VAL A 2 10.90 -16.58 -1.39
N ALA A 3 10.84 -15.30 -1.01
CA ALA A 3 9.70 -14.43 -1.29
C ALA A 3 10.12 -13.13 -1.98
N ALA A 4 9.14 -12.50 -2.65
CA ALA A 4 9.22 -11.17 -3.19
C ALA A 4 8.13 -10.30 -2.55
N PHE A 5 8.56 -9.32 -1.77
CA PHE A 5 7.69 -8.37 -1.07
C PHE A 5 7.56 -7.10 -1.92
N PHE A 6 6.34 -6.73 -2.26
CA PHE A 6 6.08 -5.56 -3.08
C PHE A 6 5.27 -4.52 -2.30
N ASP A 7 5.77 -3.31 -2.19
CA ASP A 7 4.89 -2.17 -1.93
C ASP A 7 3.92 -1.98 -3.10
N VAL A 8 2.79 -1.32 -2.85
CA VAL A 8 1.72 -1.17 -3.85
C VAL A 8 1.72 0.22 -4.48
N ASP A 9 1.46 1.25 -3.67
CA ASP A 9 1.27 2.62 -4.15
C ASP A 9 2.60 3.26 -4.58
N GLY A 10 2.73 3.62 -5.85
CA GLY A 10 3.99 4.15 -6.41
C GLY A 10 4.98 3.06 -6.85
N THR A 11 4.81 1.82 -6.38
CA THR A 11 5.67 0.67 -6.68
C THR A 11 5.05 -0.25 -7.73
N LEU A 12 3.95 -0.93 -7.41
CA LEU A 12 3.23 -1.78 -8.38
C LEU A 12 2.30 -0.95 -9.27
N THR A 13 1.76 0.11 -8.72
CA THR A 13 0.71 0.92 -9.36
C THR A 13 1.03 2.41 -9.30
N ALA A 14 0.58 3.16 -10.30
CA ALA A 14 0.60 4.62 -10.32
C ALA A 14 -0.54 5.21 -9.47
N THR A 15 -0.70 4.71 -8.23
CA THR A 15 -1.72 5.16 -7.27
C THR A 15 -1.12 5.74 -6.01
N ASN A 16 -1.98 6.24 -5.14
CA ASN A 16 -1.67 6.59 -3.76
C ASN A 16 -2.89 6.29 -2.87
N VAL A 17 -2.71 6.26 -1.57
CA VAL A 17 -3.73 5.91 -0.58
C VAL A 17 -5.03 6.75 -0.67
N LEU A 18 -4.96 7.97 -1.21
CA LEU A 18 -6.09 8.88 -1.33
C LEU A 18 -6.99 8.56 -2.54
N MET A 19 -6.40 8.10 -3.65
CA MET A 19 -7.13 7.92 -4.91
C MET A 19 -8.29 6.91 -4.81
N PRO A 20 -8.14 5.72 -4.20
CA PRO A 20 -9.24 4.76 -4.07
C PRO A 20 -10.42 5.33 -3.28
N LEU A 21 -10.15 6.01 -2.16
CA LEU A 21 -11.18 6.64 -1.35
C LEU A 21 -11.90 7.75 -2.11
N ALA A 22 -11.17 8.65 -2.77
CA ALA A 22 -11.76 9.75 -3.53
C ALA A 22 -12.64 9.23 -4.67
N TRP A 23 -12.23 8.15 -5.31
CA TRP A 23 -13.00 7.51 -6.37
C TRP A 23 -14.27 6.84 -5.83
N PHE A 24 -14.17 6.10 -4.73
CA PHE A 24 -15.32 5.54 -4.01
C PHE A 24 -16.33 6.63 -3.62
N MET A 25 -15.86 7.70 -2.99
CA MET A 25 -16.73 8.82 -2.56
C MET A 25 -17.42 9.50 -3.75
N LYS A 26 -16.69 9.72 -4.85
CA LYS A 26 -17.26 10.30 -6.08
C LYS A 26 -18.37 9.45 -6.67
N ALA A 27 -18.23 8.13 -6.65
CA ALA A 27 -19.20 7.21 -7.21
C ALA A 27 -20.42 6.99 -6.29
N ASN A 28 -20.24 7.08 -4.98
CA ASN A 28 -21.24 6.66 -4.00
C ASN A 28 -21.96 7.82 -3.27
N LEU A 29 -21.50 9.06 -3.45
CA LEU A 29 -22.15 10.23 -2.87
C LEU A 29 -22.86 11.09 -3.92
N PRO A 30 -23.99 11.73 -3.59
CA PRO A 30 -24.55 12.81 -4.40
C PRO A 30 -23.49 13.91 -4.61
N LYS A 31 -23.50 14.58 -5.78
CA LYS A 31 -22.48 15.58 -6.17
C LYS A 31 -22.21 16.61 -5.07
N TRP A 32 -23.26 17.16 -4.43
CA TRP A 32 -23.11 18.16 -3.39
C TRP A 32 -22.41 17.62 -2.13
N ARG A 33 -22.71 16.37 -1.71
CA ARG A 33 -22.03 15.72 -0.59
C ARG A 33 -20.58 15.41 -0.89
N TYR A 34 -20.30 14.95 -2.12
CA TYR A 34 -18.94 14.75 -2.57
C TYR A 34 -18.11 16.04 -2.55
N LEU A 35 -18.68 17.17 -3.03
CA LEU A 35 -18.03 18.47 -3.00
C LEU A 35 -17.79 18.96 -1.56
N LEU A 36 -18.73 18.76 -0.65
CA LEU A 36 -18.55 19.08 0.78
C LEU A 36 -17.44 18.22 1.39
N TRP A 37 -17.43 16.92 1.12
CA TRP A 37 -16.37 16.02 1.58
C TRP A 37 -15.00 16.44 1.01
N LEU A 38 -14.93 16.76 -0.27
CA LEU A 38 -13.71 17.24 -0.91
C LEU A 38 -13.22 18.55 -0.29
N GLY A 39 -14.13 19.49 -0.03
CA GLY A 39 -13.81 20.76 0.66
C GLY A 39 -13.23 20.50 2.06
N LYS A 40 -13.84 19.61 2.85
CA LYS A 40 -13.29 19.17 4.14
C LYS A 40 -11.91 18.57 4.01
N LEU A 41 -11.72 17.66 3.03
CA LEU A 41 -10.42 17.03 2.79
C LEU A 41 -9.34 18.08 2.47
N VAL A 42 -9.65 19.06 1.60
CA VAL A 42 -8.74 20.16 1.26
C VAL A 42 -8.39 20.98 2.51
N CYS A 43 -9.36 21.29 3.37
CA CYS A 43 -9.11 21.99 4.63
C CYS A 43 -8.19 21.22 5.59
N HIS A 44 -8.16 19.90 5.49
CA HIS A 44 -7.25 19.06 6.31
C HIS A 44 -5.84 18.94 5.73
N ILE A 45 -5.59 19.35 4.47
CA ILE A 45 -4.27 19.23 3.83
C ILE A 45 -3.15 19.84 4.69
N PRO A 46 -3.26 21.06 5.24
CA PRO A 46 -2.19 21.62 6.08
C PRO A 46 -1.87 20.74 7.28
N ALA A 47 -2.91 20.21 7.97
CA ALA A 47 -2.73 19.32 9.11
C ALA A 47 -2.08 17.99 8.67
N TYR A 48 -2.45 17.45 7.51
CA TYR A 48 -1.85 16.25 6.95
C TYR A 48 -0.37 16.43 6.60
N LEU A 49 -0.01 17.57 5.99
CA LEU A 49 1.38 17.89 5.67
C LEU A 49 2.24 18.04 6.92
N VAL A 50 1.71 18.68 7.95
CA VAL A 50 2.38 18.79 9.25
C VAL A 50 2.54 17.38 9.87
N ALA A 51 1.47 16.61 9.95
CA ALA A 51 1.53 15.25 10.50
C ALA A 51 2.52 14.35 9.74
N ASP A 52 2.50 14.37 8.40
CA ASP A 52 3.44 13.58 7.58
C ASP A 52 4.90 14.00 7.76
N ARG A 53 5.13 15.28 8.03
CA ARG A 53 6.48 15.82 8.29
C ARG A 53 7.07 15.36 9.61
N PHE A 54 6.24 15.26 10.66
CA PHE A 54 6.69 14.88 12.01
C PHE A 54 6.62 13.37 12.22
N ASP A 55 5.49 12.74 11.93
CA ASP A 55 5.29 11.30 12.02
C ASP A 55 4.22 10.83 11.02
N ARG A 56 4.65 10.15 9.97
CA ARG A 56 3.77 9.60 8.94
C ARG A 56 2.69 8.65 9.50
N ARG A 57 2.93 8.01 10.65
CA ARG A 57 1.93 7.17 11.33
C ARG A 57 0.73 7.99 11.81
N VAL A 58 0.99 9.22 12.29
CA VAL A 58 -0.08 10.15 12.70
C VAL A 58 -0.90 10.56 11.48
N PHE A 59 -0.24 10.93 10.37
CA PHE A 59 -0.93 11.23 9.11
C PHE A 59 -1.86 10.09 8.70
N VAL A 60 -1.40 8.84 8.71
CA VAL A 60 -2.19 7.69 8.29
C VAL A 60 -3.38 7.46 9.21
N LYS A 61 -3.20 7.53 10.54
CA LYS A 61 -4.31 7.44 11.51
C LYS A 61 -5.35 8.56 11.29
N MET A 62 -4.90 9.78 10.99
CA MET A 62 -5.80 10.90 10.66
C MET A 62 -6.53 10.68 9.32
N PHE A 63 -5.82 10.19 8.32
CA PHE A 63 -6.39 9.95 6.99
C PHE A 63 -7.49 8.87 7.03
N PHE A 64 -7.27 7.77 7.74
CA PHE A 64 -8.26 6.68 7.80
C PHE A 64 -9.54 7.05 8.54
N ARG A 65 -9.58 8.12 9.32
CA ARG A 65 -10.84 8.68 9.85
C ARG A 65 -11.80 9.12 8.75
N GLN A 66 -11.30 9.34 7.52
CA GLN A 66 -12.19 9.62 6.38
C GLN A 66 -13.11 8.45 6.00
N TYR A 67 -12.82 7.24 6.49
CA TYR A 67 -13.68 6.06 6.31
C TYR A 67 -14.78 5.95 7.37
N GLU A 68 -14.78 6.79 8.41
CA GLU A 68 -15.76 6.76 9.50
C GLU A 68 -17.20 6.86 8.97
N GLY A 69 -18.05 5.92 9.40
CA GLY A 69 -19.47 5.86 9.01
C GLY A 69 -19.76 5.28 7.63
N ILE A 70 -18.74 4.93 6.84
CA ILE A 70 -18.92 4.22 5.57
C ILE A 70 -19.37 2.79 5.87
N ASP A 71 -20.41 2.32 5.16
CA ASP A 71 -20.85 0.93 5.18
C ASP A 71 -19.71 0.02 4.70
N ALA A 72 -19.29 -0.89 5.56
CA ALA A 72 -18.09 -1.70 5.33
C ALA A 72 -18.29 -2.69 4.19
N GLU A 73 -19.44 -3.39 4.17
CA GLU A 73 -19.72 -4.39 3.13
C GLU A 73 -19.86 -3.75 1.76
N ARG A 74 -20.59 -2.63 1.69
CA ARG A 74 -20.71 -1.87 0.45
C ARG A 74 -19.37 -1.40 -0.09
N ALA A 75 -18.47 -0.95 0.77
CA ALA A 75 -17.14 -0.51 0.35
C ALA A 75 -16.30 -1.68 -0.17
N LYS A 76 -16.31 -2.83 0.51
CA LYS A 76 -15.60 -4.05 0.10
C LYS A 76 -16.08 -4.53 -1.27
N VAL A 77 -17.39 -4.73 -1.42
CA VAL A 77 -18.01 -5.16 -2.69
C VAL A 77 -17.70 -4.18 -3.81
N TRP A 78 -17.84 -2.88 -3.56
CA TRP A 78 -17.57 -1.86 -4.57
C TRP A 78 -16.12 -1.88 -5.08
N HIS A 79 -15.14 -2.03 -4.20
CA HIS A 79 -13.74 -2.12 -4.61
C HIS A 79 -13.45 -3.40 -5.39
N GLN A 80 -14.08 -4.51 -5.02
CA GLN A 80 -13.97 -5.77 -5.76
C GLN A 80 -14.54 -5.65 -7.18
N GLU A 81 -15.75 -5.11 -7.32
CA GLU A 81 -16.44 -4.98 -8.63
C GLU A 81 -15.73 -3.97 -9.55
N ASN A 82 -15.09 -2.96 -8.98
CA ASN A 82 -14.48 -1.88 -9.75
C ASN A 82 -12.96 -1.99 -9.87
N PHE A 83 -12.38 -3.15 -9.54
CA PHE A 83 -10.93 -3.39 -9.59
C PHE A 83 -10.34 -3.08 -10.97
N GLU A 84 -10.94 -3.59 -12.05
CA GLU A 84 -10.40 -3.40 -13.40
C GLU A 84 -10.40 -1.92 -13.81
N ALA A 85 -11.50 -1.22 -13.55
CA ALA A 85 -11.63 0.20 -13.89
C ALA A 85 -10.68 1.09 -13.09
N PHE A 86 -10.32 0.71 -11.87
CA PHE A 86 -9.46 1.53 -11.04
C PHE A 86 -7.99 1.09 -11.09
N PHE A 87 -7.67 -0.16 -10.75
CA PHE A 87 -6.29 -0.60 -10.61
C PHE A 87 -5.66 -1.02 -11.93
N LYS A 88 -6.35 -1.82 -12.75
CA LYS A 88 -5.76 -2.49 -13.92
C LYS A 88 -5.06 -1.53 -14.89
N SER A 89 -5.67 -0.36 -15.14
CA SER A 89 -5.09 0.67 -16.01
C SER A 89 -3.92 1.43 -15.38
N ARG A 90 -3.66 1.23 -14.08
CA ARG A 90 -2.63 1.93 -13.30
C ARG A 90 -1.51 1.02 -12.84
N ILE A 91 -1.59 -0.27 -13.14
CA ILE A 91 -0.50 -1.23 -12.85
C ILE A 91 0.62 -1.00 -13.86
N TYR A 92 1.83 -0.86 -13.38
CA TYR A 92 3.00 -0.75 -14.27
C TYR A 92 3.22 -2.08 -15.01
N ALA A 93 3.38 -2.00 -16.33
CA ALA A 93 3.62 -3.20 -17.16
C ALA A 93 4.89 -3.95 -16.72
N ASP A 94 5.91 -3.24 -16.29
CA ASP A 94 7.16 -3.84 -15.81
C ASP A 94 6.98 -4.53 -14.44
N ALA A 95 6.03 -4.04 -13.60
CA ALA A 95 5.66 -4.72 -12.35
C ALA A 95 5.04 -6.09 -12.63
N VAL A 96 4.15 -6.18 -13.62
CA VAL A 96 3.55 -7.45 -14.04
C VAL A 96 4.61 -8.45 -14.51
N LYS A 97 5.55 -8.01 -15.35
CA LYS A 97 6.68 -8.84 -15.80
C LYS A 97 7.54 -9.33 -14.64
N GLN A 98 7.80 -8.44 -13.66
CA GLN A 98 8.62 -8.80 -12.50
C GLN A 98 7.90 -9.81 -11.58
N ILE A 99 6.60 -9.65 -11.35
CA ILE A 99 5.79 -10.63 -10.63
C ILE A 99 5.81 -11.99 -11.34
N GLN A 100 5.63 -12.00 -12.67
CA GLN A 100 5.67 -13.22 -13.47
C GLN A 100 7.02 -13.91 -13.37
N TRP A 101 8.12 -13.16 -13.48
CA TRP A 101 9.46 -13.69 -13.29
C TRP A 101 9.63 -14.36 -11.92
N HIS A 102 9.17 -13.73 -10.84
CA HIS A 102 9.24 -14.34 -9.52
C HIS A 102 8.44 -15.64 -9.41
N ARG A 103 7.28 -15.70 -10.05
CA ARG A 103 6.46 -16.93 -10.11
C ARG A 103 7.20 -18.06 -10.80
N GLU A 104 7.85 -17.77 -11.92
CA GLU A 104 8.64 -18.73 -12.68
C GLU A 104 9.83 -19.26 -11.88
N GLN A 105 10.35 -18.47 -10.95
CA GLN A 105 11.40 -18.89 -10.00
C GLN A 105 10.83 -19.65 -8.78
N GLY A 106 9.51 -19.81 -8.66
CA GLY A 106 8.87 -20.44 -7.51
C GLY A 106 8.89 -19.59 -6.24
N HIS A 107 9.07 -18.28 -6.36
CA HIS A 107 9.07 -17.35 -5.22
C HIS A 107 7.65 -17.05 -4.76
N LYS A 108 7.45 -16.96 -3.45
CA LYS A 108 6.20 -16.48 -2.86
C LYS A 108 6.04 -14.98 -3.14
N ILE A 109 4.87 -14.56 -3.64
CA ILE A 109 4.57 -13.15 -3.88
C ILE A 109 3.79 -12.61 -2.70
N VAL A 110 4.19 -11.46 -2.16
CA VAL A 110 3.56 -10.82 -1.01
C VAL A 110 3.42 -9.33 -1.27
N LEU A 111 2.20 -8.81 -1.23
CA LEU A 111 1.95 -7.38 -1.28
C LEU A 111 2.00 -6.81 0.13
N VAL A 112 2.74 -5.72 0.33
CA VAL A 112 2.94 -5.06 1.63
C VAL A 112 2.58 -3.59 1.49
N THR A 113 1.44 -3.17 1.99
CA THR A 113 0.93 -1.82 1.78
C THR A 113 0.53 -1.11 3.06
N GLY A 114 0.74 0.21 3.11
CA GLY A 114 0.16 1.09 4.12
C GLY A 114 -1.33 1.40 3.91
N GLY A 115 -1.91 0.95 2.80
CA GLY A 115 -3.34 1.02 2.52
C GLY A 115 -4.15 -0.01 3.30
N VAL A 116 -5.47 -0.01 3.12
CA VAL A 116 -6.38 -0.95 3.78
C VAL A 116 -6.64 -2.19 2.93
N ASP A 117 -6.82 -3.31 3.60
CA ASP A 117 -6.92 -4.64 3.01
C ASP A 117 -7.99 -4.74 1.93
N PHE A 118 -9.22 -4.34 2.19
CA PHE A 118 -10.33 -4.48 1.25
C PHE A 118 -10.15 -3.66 -0.05
N VAL A 119 -9.35 -2.60 -0.02
CA VAL A 119 -9.02 -1.81 -1.22
C VAL A 119 -8.01 -2.55 -2.09
N VAL A 120 -7.01 -3.20 -1.48
CA VAL A 120 -5.90 -3.85 -2.18
C VAL A 120 -6.15 -5.35 -2.42
N LYS A 121 -7.09 -5.95 -1.69
CA LYS A 121 -7.44 -7.39 -1.82
C LYS A 121 -7.71 -7.81 -3.27
N PRO A 122 -8.47 -7.05 -4.09
CA PRO A 122 -8.68 -7.43 -5.50
C PRO A 122 -7.38 -7.48 -6.31
N LEU A 123 -6.41 -6.61 -6.01
CA LEU A 123 -5.09 -6.64 -6.65
C LEU A 123 -4.28 -7.85 -6.19
N ALA A 124 -4.35 -8.19 -4.89
CA ALA A 124 -3.68 -9.37 -4.36
C ALA A 124 -4.25 -10.65 -4.99
N ASP A 125 -5.58 -10.76 -5.12
CA ASP A 125 -6.24 -11.89 -5.77
C ASP A 125 -5.86 -12.01 -7.25
N TRP A 126 -5.88 -10.89 -7.98
CA TRP A 126 -5.49 -10.86 -9.39
C TRP A 126 -4.02 -11.27 -9.60
N THR A 127 -3.15 -10.84 -8.68
CA THR A 127 -1.73 -11.24 -8.71
C THR A 127 -1.47 -12.58 -8.05
N GLY A 128 -2.44 -13.27 -7.45
CA GLY A 128 -2.24 -14.50 -6.66
C GLY A 128 -1.21 -14.32 -5.55
N ALA A 129 -1.14 -13.12 -4.98
CA ALA A 129 -0.21 -12.77 -3.92
C ALA A 129 -0.88 -12.87 -2.55
N ASP A 130 -0.09 -13.14 -1.53
CA ASP A 130 -0.52 -12.90 -0.14
C ASP A 130 -0.53 -11.39 0.14
N LEU A 131 -1.33 -10.95 1.11
CA LEU A 131 -1.53 -9.54 1.39
C LEU A 131 -1.21 -9.22 2.86
N ILE A 132 -0.30 -8.27 3.05
CA ILE A 132 -0.03 -7.62 4.32
C ILE A 132 -0.51 -6.17 4.18
N ALA A 133 -1.65 -5.83 4.78
CA ALA A 133 -2.30 -4.53 4.68
C ALA A 133 -2.92 -4.11 6.02
N GLY A 134 -3.18 -2.81 6.16
CA GLY A 134 -3.92 -2.28 7.30
C GLY A 134 -5.35 -2.80 7.31
N ARG A 135 -5.95 -2.93 8.50
CA ARG A 135 -7.36 -3.29 8.66
C ARG A 135 -8.08 -2.19 9.41
N LEU A 136 -9.24 -1.80 8.92
CA LEU A 136 -10.11 -0.88 9.64
C LEU A 136 -11.00 -1.64 10.63
N GLU A 137 -11.21 -1.01 11.78
CA GLU A 137 -12.18 -1.49 12.76
C GLU A 137 -13.60 -1.28 12.23
N GLU A 138 -14.42 -2.31 12.40
CA GLU A 138 -15.83 -2.30 12.02
C GLU A 138 -16.71 -2.40 13.27
N MET A 139 -17.76 -1.60 13.33
CA MET A 139 -18.78 -1.64 14.36
C MET A 139 -20.14 -1.37 13.72
N ASP A 140 -21.12 -2.23 14.02
CA ASP A 140 -22.49 -2.14 13.47
C ASP A 140 -22.53 -2.04 11.93
N GLY A 141 -21.65 -2.80 11.25
CA GLY A 141 -21.55 -2.85 9.77
C GLY A 141 -20.91 -1.62 9.13
N LYS A 142 -20.31 -0.72 9.91
CA LYS A 142 -19.64 0.49 9.42
C LYS A 142 -18.21 0.55 9.90
N PHE A 143 -17.35 1.17 9.10
CA PHE A 143 -16.00 1.50 9.55
C PHE A 143 -16.03 2.60 10.62
N THR A 144 -15.22 2.42 11.67
CA THR A 144 -15.04 3.45 12.72
C THR A 144 -13.98 4.48 12.34
N GLY A 145 -13.29 4.29 11.21
CA GLY A 145 -12.15 5.11 10.81
C GLY A 145 -10.88 4.85 11.61
N ARG A 146 -10.87 3.85 12.48
CA ARG A 146 -9.67 3.43 13.25
C ARG A 146 -9.03 2.21 12.62
N LEU A 147 -7.68 2.19 12.64
CA LEU A 147 -6.92 1.00 12.28
C LEU A 147 -6.89 0.01 13.43
N ILE A 148 -7.01 -1.27 13.12
CA ILE A 148 -6.69 -2.37 14.02
C ILE A 148 -5.16 -2.53 14.01
N GLY A 149 -4.53 -2.29 15.14
CA GLY A 149 -3.07 -2.38 15.30
C GLY A 149 -2.32 -1.13 14.80
N GLU A 150 -1.05 -1.30 14.50
CA GLU A 150 -0.17 -0.20 14.08
C GLU A 150 -0.17 -0.01 12.56
N PRO A 151 -0.02 1.24 12.07
CA PRO A 151 0.10 1.51 10.65
C PRO A 151 1.29 0.79 10.01
N LEU A 152 1.07 0.16 8.87
CA LEU A 152 2.10 -0.55 8.10
C LEU A 152 2.95 0.43 7.27
N ILE A 153 3.70 1.27 7.98
CA ILE A 153 4.60 2.27 7.40
C ILE A 153 5.95 2.22 8.11
N GLY A 154 7.01 2.43 7.38
CA GLY A 154 8.37 2.42 7.94
C GLY A 154 8.66 1.10 8.65
N ASP A 155 9.00 1.20 9.94
CA ASP A 155 9.30 0.02 10.77
C ASP A 155 8.10 -0.93 10.90
N GLY A 156 6.86 -0.44 10.77
CA GLY A 156 5.66 -1.28 10.76
C GLY A 156 5.66 -2.28 9.60
N LYS A 157 6.04 -1.85 8.38
CA LYS A 157 6.21 -2.76 7.25
C LYS A 157 7.32 -3.79 7.49
N ALA A 158 8.47 -3.34 8.01
CA ALA A 158 9.57 -4.24 8.32
C ALA A 158 9.19 -5.31 9.34
N LYS A 159 8.55 -4.92 10.44
CA LYS A 159 8.05 -5.85 11.46
C LYS A 159 7.08 -6.88 10.88
N ALA A 160 6.15 -6.45 10.03
CA ALA A 160 5.18 -7.33 9.41
C ALA A 160 5.85 -8.31 8.42
N VAL A 161 6.84 -7.86 7.64
CA VAL A 161 7.64 -8.73 6.76
C VAL A 161 8.44 -9.76 7.56
N LEU A 162 9.06 -9.35 8.66
CA LEU A 162 9.82 -10.26 9.53
C LEU A 162 8.91 -11.31 10.17
N ALA A 163 7.74 -10.92 10.69
CA ALA A 163 6.76 -11.84 11.27
C ALA A 163 6.24 -12.84 10.22
N TYR A 164 5.88 -12.34 9.02
CA TYR A 164 5.44 -13.17 7.90
C TYR A 164 6.54 -14.16 7.47
N ALA A 165 7.78 -13.70 7.41
CA ALA A 165 8.92 -14.53 7.01
C ALA A 165 9.20 -15.65 8.03
N ASP A 166 9.06 -15.38 9.33
CA ASP A 166 9.21 -16.38 10.38
C ASP A 166 8.10 -17.44 10.32
N GLU A 167 6.84 -17.01 10.19
CA GLU A 167 5.67 -17.88 10.07
C GLU A 167 5.78 -18.83 8.87
N HIS A 168 6.20 -18.31 7.71
CA HIS A 168 6.27 -19.07 6.46
C HIS A 168 7.65 -19.66 6.15
N LYS A 169 8.60 -19.59 7.09
CA LYS A 169 9.97 -20.09 6.94
C LYS A 169 10.67 -19.57 5.67
N ILE A 170 10.57 -18.24 5.47
CA ILE A 170 11.15 -17.53 4.32
C ILE A 170 12.60 -17.15 4.63
N ASP A 171 13.51 -17.46 3.69
CA ASP A 171 14.90 -17.02 3.72
C ASP A 171 15.01 -15.58 3.19
N LEU A 172 15.00 -14.61 4.10
CA LEU A 172 15.09 -13.20 3.77
C LEU A 172 16.40 -12.82 3.08
N THR A 173 17.48 -13.56 3.31
CA THR A 173 18.79 -13.27 2.68
C THR A 173 18.78 -13.52 1.18
N LYS A 174 17.89 -14.39 0.70
CA LYS A 174 17.68 -14.69 -0.73
C LYS A 174 16.45 -14.00 -1.29
N SER A 175 15.63 -13.39 -0.44
CA SER A 175 14.37 -12.76 -0.81
C SER A 175 14.55 -11.35 -1.38
N TYR A 176 13.48 -10.84 -1.99
CA TYR A 176 13.43 -9.57 -2.69
C TYR A 176 12.43 -8.64 -2.01
N ALA A 177 12.70 -7.33 -2.06
CA ALA A 177 11.71 -6.32 -1.69
C ALA A 177 11.76 -5.15 -2.67
N TYR A 178 10.59 -4.60 -2.98
CA TYR A 178 10.37 -3.53 -3.93
C TYR A 178 9.63 -2.38 -3.25
N GLY A 179 10.11 -1.14 -3.40
CA GLY A 179 9.49 0.04 -2.81
C GLY A 179 9.93 1.31 -3.51
N ASP A 180 9.14 2.38 -3.40
CA ASP A 180 9.32 3.65 -4.11
C ASP A 180 9.72 4.82 -3.19
N SER A 181 9.51 4.71 -1.90
CA SER A 181 9.61 5.83 -0.97
C SER A 181 10.53 5.59 0.22
N LYS A 182 10.94 6.69 0.87
CA LYS A 182 11.72 6.59 2.12
C LYS A 182 11.05 5.71 3.17
N SER A 183 9.72 5.63 3.19
CA SER A 183 9.00 4.79 4.15
C SER A 183 9.21 3.29 3.95
N ASP A 184 9.70 2.86 2.77
CA ASP A 184 9.96 1.46 2.49
C ASP A 184 11.40 1.02 2.84
N VAL A 185 12.26 1.98 3.21
CA VAL A 185 13.66 1.69 3.56
C VAL A 185 13.80 0.61 4.62
N PRO A 186 13.01 0.58 5.72
CA PRO A 186 13.11 -0.50 6.70
C PRO A 186 12.76 -1.87 6.11
N MET A 187 11.70 -1.96 5.29
CA MET A 187 11.31 -3.19 4.59
C MET A 187 12.38 -3.64 3.59
N LEU A 188 12.90 -2.71 2.77
CA LEU A 188 13.97 -2.99 1.80
C LEU A 188 15.24 -3.49 2.49
N ALA A 189 15.53 -2.99 3.69
CA ALA A 189 16.70 -3.40 4.46
C ALA A 189 16.58 -4.79 5.12
N CYS A 190 15.39 -5.39 5.14
CA CYS A 190 15.18 -6.73 5.72
C CYS A 190 15.62 -7.86 4.79
N VAL A 191 15.83 -7.59 3.49
CA VAL A 191 16.06 -8.63 2.48
C VAL A 191 17.44 -8.53 1.83
N GLY A 192 17.89 -9.65 1.25
CA GLY A 192 19.17 -9.69 0.54
C GLY A 192 19.16 -9.00 -0.83
N ASN A 193 17.96 -8.84 -1.46
CA ASN A 193 17.84 -8.23 -2.78
C ASN A 193 16.84 -7.04 -2.78
N PRO A 194 17.21 -5.91 -2.18
CA PRO A 194 16.38 -4.70 -2.17
C PRO A 194 16.41 -4.00 -3.55
N VAL A 195 15.24 -3.56 -4.00
CA VAL A 195 15.06 -2.84 -5.27
C VAL A 195 14.25 -1.57 -5.05
N ALA A 196 14.85 -0.43 -5.35
CA ALA A 196 14.18 0.87 -5.34
C ALA A 196 13.51 1.11 -6.70
N VAL A 197 12.18 1.10 -6.72
CA VAL A 197 11.34 1.27 -7.92
C VAL A 197 10.88 2.73 -8.00
N ASN A 198 11.07 3.41 -9.12
CA ASN A 198 10.65 4.80 -9.31
C ASN A 198 10.93 5.70 -8.09
N PRO A 199 12.12 5.59 -7.43
CA PRO A 199 12.31 6.06 -6.07
C PRO A 199 12.15 7.57 -5.93
N ASP A 200 11.54 7.99 -4.82
CA ASP A 200 11.58 9.38 -4.39
C ASP A 200 13.03 9.84 -4.18
N ARG A 201 13.24 11.17 -4.07
CA ARG A 201 14.60 11.74 -3.92
C ARG A 201 15.36 11.14 -2.73
N ARG A 202 14.65 10.87 -1.61
CA ARG A 202 15.27 10.37 -0.36
C ARG A 202 15.64 8.90 -0.47
N LEU A 203 14.74 8.06 -1.00
CA LEU A 203 15.03 6.65 -1.23
C LEU A 203 16.16 6.50 -2.27
N ARG A 204 16.14 7.31 -3.35
CA ARG A 204 17.21 7.29 -4.37
C ARG A 204 18.59 7.53 -3.77
N GLN A 205 18.72 8.52 -2.88
CA GLN A 205 19.99 8.80 -2.20
C GLN A 205 20.45 7.64 -1.31
N ILE A 206 19.51 7.02 -0.58
CA ILE A 206 19.80 5.87 0.28
C ILE A 206 20.19 4.66 -0.57
N ALA A 207 19.47 4.37 -1.65
CA ALA A 207 19.74 3.26 -2.55
C ALA A 207 21.15 3.37 -3.16
N ILE A 208 21.52 4.56 -3.64
CA ILE A 208 22.88 4.81 -4.16
C ILE A 208 23.93 4.55 -3.06
N LYS A 209 23.73 5.11 -1.87
CA LYS A 209 24.69 4.96 -0.76
C LYS A 209 24.85 3.49 -0.31
N ARG A 210 23.77 2.70 -0.41
CA ARG A 210 23.76 1.29 0.03
C ARG A 210 24.03 0.29 -1.10
N GLY A 211 24.22 0.76 -2.33
CA GLY A 211 24.43 -0.10 -3.50
C GLY A 211 23.18 -0.90 -3.89
N TRP A 212 21.97 -0.41 -3.55
CA TRP A 212 20.72 -1.06 -3.91
C TRP A 212 20.39 -0.85 -5.38
N LYS A 213 19.76 -1.85 -5.99
CA LYS A 213 19.29 -1.76 -7.37
C LYS A 213 18.21 -0.66 -7.49
N ILE A 214 18.34 0.17 -8.52
CA ILE A 214 17.35 1.21 -8.86
C ILE A 214 16.77 0.88 -10.24
N VAL A 215 15.44 0.88 -10.34
CA VAL A 215 14.71 0.64 -11.59
C VAL A 215 13.66 1.70 -11.83
N GLN A 216 13.31 1.89 -13.11
CA GLN A 216 12.20 2.73 -13.54
C GLN A 216 11.18 1.84 -14.24
N TRP A 217 9.99 1.70 -13.63
CA TRP A 217 8.88 0.95 -14.19
C TRP A 217 7.89 1.88 -14.90
N ARG A 218 7.31 1.36 -15.96
CA ARG A 218 6.32 2.06 -16.77
C ARG A 218 5.08 1.21 -17.01
#